data_53cbb207a50e4b080b8ed2d534b8f042
#
_entry.id   53cbb207a50e4b080b8ed2d534b8f042
#
_cell.length_a   1.000
_cell.length_b   1.000
_cell.length_c   1.000
_cell.angle_alpha   90.00
_cell.angle_beta   90.00
_cell.angle_gamma   90.00
#
_symmetry.space_group_name_H-M   'P 1'
#
loop_
_entity.id
_entity.type
_entity.pdbx_description
1 polymer ?
#
loop_
_entity_poly.entity_id
_entity_poly.type
_entity_poly.pdbx_seq_one_letter_code
_entity_poly.pdbx_strand_id
1 'polypeptide(L)'
;VTIKQGKLDAQGVKVTFKPMTEEMKKSGRNYALPVSIATEGSIKTLKGADMMIYIMDPLKTISVPVINRNNLLKMQMRQDYELKEWSVEFRISIDKLGKEIGKWNNQALFAAFAPAGKTGEIYTRFGDTTTEGNRLQAKNQDSQMNTNMLFNTDTWYHLAFVNDGTKLTIYVNGVKDSEKTMKGIVTNLGKNKFSFGNPDDRQYLVANVKVSELRFWTKAITPTQILNNMFNVNPESDGLEAYWRLDEGEGNEFRDYTGHGNLCTSESDTRWIKNIIADNKPDKDVENVE
;
A
#
# COMPACT_ATOMS: atom_id res chain seq x y z
N VAL A 1 -28.21 5.90 30.16
CA VAL A 1 -29.06 5.96 28.97
C VAL A 1 -30.48 5.66 29.40
N THR A 2 -31.43 6.47 29.00
CA THR A 2 -32.87 6.26 29.34
C THR A 2 -33.64 6.06 28.05
N ILE A 3 -34.32 4.93 27.94
CA ILE A 3 -35.32 4.67 26.89
C ILE A 3 -36.66 5.13 27.43
N LYS A 4 -37.30 6.10 26.77
CA LYS A 4 -38.61 6.60 27.17
C LYS A 4 -39.68 5.54 26.96
N GLN A 5 -40.70 5.51 27.82
CA GLN A 5 -41.82 4.59 27.66
C GLN A 5 -42.45 4.70 26.27
N GLY A 6 -42.64 3.56 25.61
CA GLY A 6 -43.19 3.49 24.25
C GLY A 6 -42.19 3.76 23.12
N LYS A 7 -40.87 3.87 23.44
CA LYS A 7 -39.78 3.95 22.45
C LYS A 7 -38.99 2.67 22.44
N LEU A 8 -38.44 2.33 21.27
CA LEU A 8 -37.58 1.15 21.06
C LEU A 8 -36.09 1.52 21.01
N ASP A 9 -35.79 2.81 21.05
CA ASP A 9 -34.42 3.35 20.92
C ASP A 9 -34.20 4.45 21.98
N ALA A 10 -32.91 4.69 22.24
CA ALA A 10 -32.45 5.80 23.05
C ALA A 10 -31.63 6.77 22.17
N GLN A 11 -31.49 8.02 22.65
CA GLN A 11 -30.54 8.93 22.04
C GLN A 11 -29.09 8.33 22.12
N GLY A 12 -28.30 8.54 21.07
CA GLY A 12 -26.94 8.07 21.01
C GLY A 12 -26.11 8.53 22.22
N VAL A 13 -25.25 7.65 22.70
CA VAL A 13 -24.30 7.93 23.77
C VAL A 13 -23.03 8.47 23.15
N LYS A 14 -22.62 9.67 23.54
CA LYS A 14 -21.33 10.22 23.15
C LYS A 14 -20.24 9.65 24.03
N VAL A 15 -19.34 8.88 23.45
CA VAL A 15 -18.12 8.41 24.11
C VAL A 15 -16.96 9.32 23.69
N THR A 16 -16.28 9.92 24.67
CA THR A 16 -15.12 10.78 24.42
C THR A 16 -13.88 10.08 24.95
N PHE A 17 -12.91 9.84 24.08
CA PHE A 17 -11.63 9.27 24.46
C PHE A 17 -10.64 10.38 24.80
N LYS A 18 -9.85 10.19 25.84
CA LYS A 18 -8.66 11.02 26.07
C LYS A 18 -7.58 10.62 25.05
N PRO A 19 -6.75 11.56 24.63
CA PRO A 19 -5.58 11.23 23.83
C PRO A 19 -4.70 10.18 24.52
N MET A 20 -4.02 9.35 23.74
CA MET A 20 -3.03 8.41 24.28
C MET A 20 -1.92 9.17 24.98
N THR A 21 -1.46 8.64 26.12
CA THR A 21 -0.29 9.18 26.82
C THR A 21 0.98 8.93 26.01
N GLU A 22 2.02 9.70 26.26
CA GLU A 22 3.31 9.50 25.60
C GLU A 22 3.92 8.11 25.88
N GLU A 23 3.68 7.56 27.08
CA GLU A 23 4.08 6.20 27.41
C GLU A 23 3.33 5.16 26.54
N MET A 24 2.02 5.32 26.37
CA MET A 24 1.21 4.47 25.50
C MET A 24 1.69 4.56 24.04
N LYS A 25 1.98 5.75 23.53
CA LYS A 25 2.51 5.94 22.17
C LYS A 25 3.88 5.28 22.00
N LYS A 26 4.80 5.48 22.95
CA LYS A 26 6.16 4.90 22.93
C LYS A 26 6.16 3.38 23.01
N SER A 27 5.13 2.78 23.64
CA SER A 27 5.04 1.33 23.77
C SER A 27 4.86 0.61 22.41
N GLY A 28 4.35 1.33 21.39
CA GLY A 28 4.02 0.76 20.07
C GLY A 28 2.89 -0.28 20.10
N ARG A 29 2.20 -0.44 21.23
CA ARG A 29 1.13 -1.44 21.42
C ARG A 29 -0.22 -0.84 21.04
N ASN A 30 -1.08 -1.67 20.50
CA ASN A 30 -2.48 -1.35 20.35
C ASN A 30 -3.20 -1.51 21.68
N TYR A 31 -4.11 -0.61 21.97
CA TYR A 31 -4.92 -0.63 23.18
C TYR A 31 -6.37 -0.87 22.82
N ALA A 32 -7.01 -1.78 23.54
CA ALA A 32 -8.43 -2.07 23.38
C ALA A 32 -9.20 -1.54 24.59
N LEU A 33 -10.25 -0.76 24.34
CA LEU A 33 -11.19 -0.31 25.37
C LEU A 33 -12.52 -1.00 25.14
N PRO A 34 -12.87 -2.03 25.90
CA PRO A 34 -14.20 -2.61 25.87
C PRO A 34 -15.19 -1.69 26.57
N VAL A 35 -16.30 -1.42 25.93
CA VAL A 35 -17.45 -0.71 26.49
C VAL A 35 -18.65 -1.65 26.44
N SER A 36 -19.20 -2.00 27.59
CA SER A 36 -20.36 -2.90 27.68
C SER A 36 -21.60 -2.20 28.24
N ILE A 37 -22.75 -2.74 27.89
CA ILE A 37 -24.04 -2.33 28.47
C ILE A 37 -24.30 -3.19 29.71
N ALA A 38 -24.43 -2.56 30.86
CA ALA A 38 -24.92 -3.22 32.07
C ALA A 38 -26.38 -2.81 32.29
N THR A 39 -27.23 -3.78 32.60
CA THR A 39 -28.65 -3.55 32.92
C THR A 39 -28.94 -3.94 34.37
N GLU A 40 -29.83 -3.20 34.99
CA GLU A 40 -30.35 -3.52 36.31
C GLU A 40 -31.75 -4.18 36.22
N GLY A 41 -32.02 -5.10 37.11
CA GLY A 41 -33.32 -5.77 37.20
C GLY A 41 -33.50 -6.96 36.26
N SER A 42 -34.74 -7.15 35.75
CA SER A 42 -35.12 -8.30 34.94
C SER A 42 -34.77 -8.20 33.46
N ILE A 43 -34.31 -7.04 33.00
CA ILE A 43 -33.96 -6.81 31.60
C ILE A 43 -32.60 -7.44 31.35
N LYS A 44 -32.52 -8.33 30.37
CA LYS A 44 -31.25 -8.98 29.97
C LYS A 44 -30.71 -8.33 28.70
N THR A 45 -29.41 -8.15 28.64
CA THR A 45 -28.71 -7.77 27.41
C THR A 45 -28.68 -8.95 26.43
N LEU A 46 -28.65 -8.65 25.14
CA LEU A 46 -28.44 -9.65 24.11
C LEU A 46 -26.93 -10.00 24.06
N LYS A 47 -26.60 -11.23 24.46
CA LYS A 47 -25.22 -11.72 24.46
C LYS A 47 -24.59 -11.59 23.07
N GLY A 48 -23.44 -10.91 23.01
CA GLY A 48 -22.71 -10.67 21.77
C GLY A 48 -23.08 -9.36 21.05
N ALA A 49 -24.13 -8.65 21.51
CA ALA A 49 -24.49 -7.31 21.07
C ALA A 49 -24.44 -6.28 22.21
N ASP A 50 -23.95 -6.68 23.36
CA ASP A 50 -23.86 -5.90 24.58
C ASP A 50 -22.47 -5.29 24.83
N MET A 51 -21.54 -5.48 23.91
CA MET A 51 -20.17 -4.96 24.01
C MET A 51 -19.69 -4.39 22.67
N MET A 52 -19.04 -3.25 22.74
CA MET A 52 -18.27 -2.66 21.65
C MET A 52 -16.82 -2.52 22.10
N ILE A 53 -15.88 -2.91 21.25
CA ILE A 53 -14.46 -2.77 21.53
C ILE A 53 -13.90 -1.67 20.63
N TYR A 54 -13.39 -0.59 21.24
CA TYR A 54 -12.63 0.44 20.55
C TYR A 54 -11.16 0.08 20.57
N ILE A 55 -10.55 -0.03 19.39
CA ILE A 55 -9.12 -0.26 19.26
C ILE A 55 -8.46 1.10 19.00
N MET A 56 -7.47 1.43 19.82
CA MET A 56 -6.65 2.62 19.69
C MET A 56 -5.25 2.18 19.27
N ASP A 57 -4.86 2.58 18.08
CA ASP A 57 -3.50 2.37 17.58
C ASP A 57 -2.68 3.65 17.81
N PRO A 58 -1.44 3.56 18.30
CA PRO A 58 -0.56 4.71 18.31
C PRO A 58 -0.31 5.15 16.87
N LEU A 59 -0.31 6.46 16.64
CA LEU A 59 0.16 6.99 15.37
C LEU A 59 1.61 6.55 15.20
N LYS A 60 1.84 5.59 14.32
CA LYS A 60 3.18 5.15 13.97
C LYS A 60 3.73 6.11 12.94
N THR A 61 4.80 6.79 13.29
CA THR A 61 5.62 7.47 12.31
C THR A 61 6.62 6.50 11.72
N ILE A 62 6.82 6.57 10.44
CA ILE A 62 7.80 5.79 9.69
C ILE A 62 8.81 6.71 9.02
N SER A 63 9.98 6.18 8.74
CA SER A 63 10.89 6.78 7.76
C SER A 63 10.55 6.23 6.39
N VAL A 64 10.73 7.02 5.34
CA VAL A 64 10.49 6.55 3.97
C VAL A 64 11.58 7.05 3.02
N PRO A 65 12.02 6.24 2.05
CA PRO A 65 12.93 6.68 1.01
C PRO A 65 12.17 7.52 -0.02
N VAL A 66 12.90 8.44 -0.64
CA VAL A 66 12.43 9.19 -1.80
C VAL A 66 13.08 8.62 -3.05
N ILE A 67 12.23 8.12 -3.95
CA ILE A 67 12.64 7.50 -5.20
C ILE A 67 12.30 8.45 -6.37
N ASN A 68 13.22 8.59 -7.28
CA ASN A 68 13.07 9.37 -8.51
C ASN A 68 14.08 8.88 -9.56
N ARG A 69 14.11 9.50 -10.75
CA ARG A 69 14.98 9.10 -11.86
C ARG A 69 16.47 9.04 -11.55
N ASN A 70 16.93 9.72 -10.50
CA ASN A 70 18.34 9.73 -10.09
C ASN A 70 18.65 8.64 -9.07
N ASN A 71 17.63 8.04 -8.45
CA ASN A 71 17.76 7.01 -7.46
C ASN A 71 16.56 6.06 -7.50
N LEU A 72 16.68 5.01 -8.30
CA LEU A 72 15.67 3.95 -8.42
C LEU A 72 15.95 2.82 -7.42
N LEU A 73 14.92 2.02 -7.11
CA LEU A 73 15.14 0.76 -6.41
C LEU A 73 15.40 -0.37 -7.42
N LYS A 74 16.41 -1.17 -7.14
CA LYS A 74 16.68 -2.44 -7.81
C LYS A 74 16.35 -3.59 -6.87
N MET A 75 15.62 -4.55 -7.37
CA MET A 75 15.28 -5.75 -6.62
C MET A 75 15.85 -6.97 -7.34
N GLN A 76 16.58 -7.78 -6.58
CA GLN A 76 17.05 -9.09 -7.03
C GLN A 76 16.28 -10.15 -6.26
N MET A 77 15.40 -10.84 -6.99
CA MET A 77 14.62 -11.92 -6.43
C MET A 77 15.46 -13.20 -6.36
N ARG A 78 15.07 -14.12 -5.47
CA ARG A 78 15.79 -15.40 -5.30
C ARG A 78 15.76 -16.30 -6.55
N GLN A 79 14.75 -16.17 -7.42
CA GLN A 79 14.57 -17.00 -8.63
C GLN A 79 13.81 -16.26 -9.73
N ASP A 80 13.78 -16.85 -10.93
CA ASP A 80 12.84 -16.46 -11.97
C ASP A 80 11.46 -17.05 -11.67
N TYR A 81 10.40 -16.39 -12.15
CA TYR A 81 9.02 -16.81 -11.91
C TYR A 81 8.29 -17.08 -13.23
N GLU A 82 7.36 -18.03 -13.17
CA GLU A 82 6.36 -18.32 -14.20
C GLU A 82 5.00 -18.44 -13.51
N LEU A 83 4.21 -17.35 -13.54
CA LEU A 83 3.04 -17.18 -12.68
C LEU A 83 1.76 -17.08 -13.51
N LYS A 84 0.73 -17.81 -13.08
CA LYS A 84 -0.65 -17.61 -13.52
C LYS A 84 -1.37 -16.57 -12.70
N GLU A 85 -0.99 -16.47 -11.45
CA GLU A 85 -1.53 -15.52 -10.46
C GLU A 85 -0.39 -14.76 -9.82
N TRP A 86 -0.62 -13.51 -9.50
CA TRP A 86 0.33 -12.68 -8.76
C TRP A 86 -0.37 -11.47 -8.16
N SER A 87 0.27 -10.88 -7.15
CA SER A 87 -0.13 -9.56 -6.66
C SER A 87 1.09 -8.70 -6.34
N VAL A 88 0.91 -7.41 -6.48
CA VAL A 88 1.88 -6.38 -6.08
C VAL A 88 1.15 -5.36 -5.23
N GLU A 89 1.73 -4.99 -4.11
CA GLU A 89 1.21 -3.94 -3.23
C GLU A 89 2.32 -2.98 -2.85
N PHE A 90 1.97 -1.72 -2.70
CA PHE A 90 2.84 -0.72 -2.11
C PHE A 90 2.04 0.51 -1.67
N ARG A 91 2.64 1.31 -0.80
CA ARG A 91 2.10 2.62 -0.41
C ARG A 91 2.98 3.70 -1.00
N ILE A 92 2.35 4.73 -1.52
CA ILE A 92 3.06 5.87 -2.12
C ILE A 92 2.43 7.21 -1.77
N SER A 93 3.28 8.23 -1.79
CA SER A 93 2.92 9.64 -1.96
C SER A 93 3.85 10.24 -3.02
N ILE A 94 3.31 10.97 -3.96
CA ILE A 94 4.03 11.54 -5.10
C ILE A 94 3.88 13.06 -5.12
N ASP A 95 4.96 13.79 -5.37
CA ASP A 95 4.98 15.26 -5.29
C ASP A 95 4.49 15.98 -6.56
N LYS A 96 4.49 15.29 -7.71
CA LYS A 96 4.11 15.91 -9.01
C LYS A 96 3.37 14.92 -9.89
N LEU A 97 2.33 15.38 -10.54
CA LEU A 97 1.52 14.62 -11.49
C LEU A 97 1.07 15.50 -12.65
N GLY A 98 0.79 14.90 -13.80
CA GLY A 98 0.15 15.57 -14.92
C GLY A 98 0.93 16.76 -15.48
N LYS A 99 0.31 17.94 -15.50
CA LYS A 99 0.86 19.15 -16.12
C LYS A 99 2.14 19.66 -15.47
N GLU A 100 2.36 19.36 -14.19
CA GLU A 100 3.55 19.75 -13.44
C GLU A 100 4.83 19.08 -13.97
N ILE A 101 4.68 17.98 -14.70
CA ILE A 101 5.78 17.19 -15.27
C ILE A 101 6.04 17.56 -16.75
N GLY A 102 5.13 18.28 -17.38
CA GLY A 102 5.22 18.69 -18.77
C GLY A 102 5.07 17.52 -19.75
N LYS A 103 5.95 17.43 -20.76
CA LYS A 103 5.89 16.38 -21.79
C LYS A 103 6.10 14.96 -21.26
N TRP A 104 6.70 14.81 -20.09
CA TRP A 104 6.97 13.53 -19.41
C TRP A 104 5.91 13.25 -18.36
N ASN A 105 4.64 13.27 -18.77
CA ASN A 105 3.49 13.14 -17.87
C ASN A 105 3.34 11.75 -17.26
N ASN A 106 4.02 10.71 -17.78
CA ASN A 106 4.03 9.39 -17.18
C ASN A 106 5.13 9.27 -16.14
N GLN A 107 4.80 8.59 -15.04
CA GLN A 107 5.71 8.35 -13.93
C GLN A 107 5.70 6.86 -13.62
N ALA A 108 6.80 6.18 -13.99
CA ALA A 108 6.98 4.74 -13.75
C ALA A 108 7.08 4.45 -12.25
N LEU A 109 6.34 3.46 -11.79
CA LEU A 109 6.37 2.97 -10.43
C LEU A 109 6.98 1.56 -10.39
N PHE A 110 6.23 0.55 -9.94
CA PHE A 110 6.73 -0.82 -9.94
C PHE A 110 6.83 -1.39 -11.35
N ALA A 111 7.96 -2.04 -11.65
CA ALA A 111 8.22 -2.73 -12.89
C ALA A 111 8.88 -4.09 -12.64
N ALA A 112 8.44 -5.09 -13.37
CA ALA A 112 9.06 -6.40 -13.43
C ALA A 112 8.91 -6.98 -14.84
N PHE A 113 10.01 -7.47 -15.42
CA PHE A 113 10.05 -7.91 -16.80
C PHE A 113 10.53 -9.36 -16.91
N ALA A 114 10.22 -9.99 -18.04
CA ALA A 114 10.65 -11.34 -18.34
C ALA A 114 12.17 -11.46 -18.48
N PRO A 115 12.72 -12.65 -18.19
CA PRO A 115 14.09 -12.97 -18.58
C PRO A 115 14.22 -13.09 -20.10
N ALA A 116 15.43 -13.05 -20.60
CA ALA A 116 15.70 -13.16 -22.03
C ALA A 116 15.06 -14.42 -22.66
N GLY A 117 14.41 -14.26 -23.81
CA GLY A 117 13.73 -15.32 -24.55
C GLY A 117 12.34 -15.71 -24.03
N LYS A 118 11.85 -15.06 -22.99
CA LYS A 118 10.46 -15.21 -22.49
C LYS A 118 9.68 -13.91 -22.62
N THR A 119 8.36 -13.99 -22.51
CA THR A 119 7.45 -12.83 -22.46
C THR A 119 6.82 -12.73 -21.09
N GLY A 120 6.77 -11.51 -20.54
CA GLY A 120 6.14 -11.22 -19.27
C GLY A 120 6.46 -9.79 -18.84
N GLU A 121 5.47 -9.12 -18.31
CA GLU A 121 5.59 -7.74 -17.83
C GLU A 121 4.57 -7.51 -16.73
N ILE A 122 5.01 -6.91 -15.65
CA ILE A 122 4.17 -6.18 -14.71
C ILE A 122 4.72 -4.75 -14.71
N TYR A 123 3.90 -3.78 -15.11
CA TYR A 123 4.34 -2.40 -15.18
C TYR A 123 3.24 -1.47 -14.69
N THR A 124 3.56 -0.62 -13.75
CA THR A 124 2.63 0.35 -13.19
C THR A 124 3.18 1.76 -13.36
N ARG A 125 2.32 2.72 -13.68
CA ARG A 125 2.72 4.12 -13.88
C ARG A 125 1.55 5.07 -13.72
N PHE A 126 1.83 6.32 -13.44
CA PHE A 126 0.88 7.41 -13.65
C PHE A 126 1.02 7.95 -15.07
N GLY A 127 -0.12 8.27 -15.70
CA GLY A 127 -0.17 8.90 -17.00
C GLY A 127 0.39 8.05 -18.15
N ASP A 128 0.04 8.47 -19.34
CA ASP A 128 0.59 7.96 -20.60
C ASP A 128 0.19 8.95 -21.72
N THR A 129 0.54 8.66 -22.98
CA THR A 129 0.18 9.45 -24.16
C THR A 129 -1.32 9.74 -24.26
N THR A 130 -2.16 8.74 -23.91
CA THR A 130 -3.63 8.81 -23.97
C THR A 130 -4.31 8.74 -22.62
N THR A 131 -3.54 8.81 -21.53
CA THR A 131 -4.01 8.70 -20.16
C THR A 131 -3.65 9.96 -19.40
N GLU A 132 -4.58 10.51 -18.63
CA GLU A 132 -4.33 11.70 -17.81
C GLU A 132 -3.14 11.46 -16.86
N GLY A 133 -2.31 12.46 -16.67
CA GLY A 133 -1.08 12.35 -15.89
C GLY A 133 -1.28 12.02 -14.41
N ASN A 134 -2.49 12.19 -13.89
CA ASN A 134 -2.87 11.80 -12.53
C ASN A 134 -3.77 10.56 -12.48
N ARG A 135 -3.83 9.78 -13.54
CA ARG A 135 -4.51 8.48 -13.60
C ARG A 135 -3.49 7.36 -13.58
N LEU A 136 -3.68 6.38 -12.72
CA LEU A 136 -2.80 5.23 -12.63
C LEU A 136 -3.13 4.22 -13.73
N GLN A 137 -2.10 3.67 -14.33
CA GLN A 137 -2.20 2.59 -15.31
C GLN A 137 -1.42 1.36 -14.82
N ALA A 138 -1.99 0.19 -15.01
CA ALA A 138 -1.31 -1.08 -14.82
C ALA A 138 -1.27 -1.87 -16.13
N LYS A 139 -0.14 -2.53 -16.40
CA LYS A 139 0.07 -3.42 -17.54
C LYS A 139 0.47 -4.81 -17.04
N ASN A 140 -0.07 -5.80 -17.72
CA ASN A 140 0.43 -7.17 -17.70
C ASN A 140 0.59 -7.59 -19.17
N GLN A 141 1.81 -7.59 -19.65
CA GLN A 141 2.15 -7.79 -21.06
C GLN A 141 1.37 -6.81 -21.98
N ASP A 142 0.71 -7.31 -23.03
CA ASP A 142 -0.04 -6.50 -24.00
C ASP A 142 -1.36 -5.93 -23.45
N SER A 143 -1.74 -6.32 -22.24
CA SER A 143 -2.97 -5.85 -21.62
C SER A 143 -2.71 -4.73 -20.65
N GLN A 144 -3.39 -3.62 -20.81
CA GLN A 144 -3.30 -2.47 -19.93
C GLN A 144 -4.68 -2.00 -19.48
N MET A 145 -4.73 -1.41 -18.29
CA MET A 145 -5.94 -0.82 -17.74
C MET A 145 -5.61 0.40 -16.91
N ASN A 146 -6.56 1.30 -16.81
CA ASN A 146 -6.46 2.52 -16.02
C ASN A 146 -7.39 2.46 -14.81
N THR A 147 -7.05 3.18 -13.75
CA THR A 147 -7.97 3.42 -12.63
C THR A 147 -9.12 4.31 -13.06
N ASN A 148 -10.26 4.17 -12.38
CA ASN A 148 -11.35 5.15 -12.43
C ASN A 148 -10.99 6.39 -11.64
N MET A 149 -10.29 6.20 -10.52
CA MET A 149 -9.83 7.28 -9.63
C MET A 149 -8.77 8.15 -10.31
N LEU A 150 -8.84 9.45 -10.04
CA LEU A 150 -7.77 10.42 -10.29
C LEU A 150 -7.06 10.72 -8.96
N PHE A 151 -5.75 10.78 -9.00
CA PHE A 151 -4.90 10.90 -7.82
C PHE A 151 -4.49 12.35 -7.58
N ASN A 152 -4.24 12.68 -6.32
CA ASN A 152 -3.71 13.95 -5.88
C ASN A 152 -2.22 13.80 -5.50
N THR A 153 -1.46 14.89 -5.67
CA THR A 153 -0.11 14.99 -5.15
C THR A 153 -0.11 15.06 -3.61
N ASP A 154 1.01 14.74 -3.01
CA ASP A 154 1.25 14.80 -1.56
C ASP A 154 0.14 14.12 -0.72
N THR A 155 -0.39 13.03 -1.26
CA THR A 155 -1.41 12.21 -0.61
C THR A 155 -0.95 10.77 -0.60
N TRP A 156 -1.05 10.11 0.55
CA TRP A 156 -0.73 8.69 0.68
C TRP A 156 -1.84 7.82 0.15
N TYR A 157 -1.45 6.84 -0.66
CA TYR A 157 -2.33 5.81 -1.18
C TYR A 157 -1.73 4.43 -0.97
N HIS A 158 -2.53 3.48 -0.54
CA HIS A 158 -2.21 2.06 -0.67
C HIS A 158 -2.72 1.59 -2.03
N LEU A 159 -1.87 0.97 -2.81
CA LEU A 159 -2.17 0.42 -4.13
C LEU A 159 -1.96 -1.08 -4.11
N ALA A 160 -2.92 -1.83 -4.65
CA ALA A 160 -2.76 -3.26 -4.87
C ALA A 160 -3.21 -3.63 -6.29
N PHE A 161 -2.39 -4.43 -6.95
CA PHE A 161 -2.60 -4.95 -8.30
C PHE A 161 -2.67 -6.45 -8.20
N VAL A 162 -3.80 -7.02 -8.57
CA VAL A 162 -4.07 -8.46 -8.40
C VAL A 162 -4.43 -9.07 -9.74
N ASN A 163 -3.63 -10.03 -10.19
CA ASN A 163 -3.95 -10.91 -11.30
C ASN A 163 -4.34 -12.29 -10.74
N ASP A 164 -5.58 -12.70 -10.96
CA ASP A 164 -6.13 -14.00 -10.54
C ASP A 164 -6.11 -15.09 -11.63
N GLY A 165 -5.33 -14.84 -12.69
CA GLY A 165 -5.25 -15.72 -13.87
C GLY A 165 -6.36 -15.47 -14.88
N THR A 166 -7.40 -14.74 -14.54
CA THR A 166 -8.53 -14.40 -15.42
C THR A 166 -8.78 -12.91 -15.54
N LYS A 167 -8.46 -12.17 -14.48
CA LYS A 167 -8.67 -10.73 -14.36
C LYS A 167 -7.46 -10.06 -13.73
N LEU A 168 -7.19 -8.86 -14.19
CA LEU A 168 -6.36 -7.89 -13.47
C LEU A 168 -7.28 -6.92 -12.76
N THR A 169 -7.09 -6.74 -11.46
CA THR A 169 -7.88 -5.83 -10.61
C THR A 169 -6.97 -4.85 -9.91
N ILE A 170 -7.33 -3.57 -9.88
CA ILE A 170 -6.64 -2.54 -9.11
C ILE A 170 -7.50 -2.17 -7.90
N TYR A 171 -6.85 -2.12 -6.73
CA TYR A 171 -7.43 -1.63 -5.50
C TYR A 171 -6.70 -0.37 -5.06
N VAL A 172 -7.46 0.60 -4.58
CA VAL A 172 -6.95 1.85 -3.99
C VAL A 172 -7.50 1.96 -2.58
N ASN A 173 -6.61 2.08 -1.60
CA ASN A 173 -6.96 2.16 -0.18
C ASN A 173 -7.91 1.03 0.27
N GLY A 174 -7.62 -0.20 -0.17
CA GLY A 174 -8.40 -1.39 0.19
C GLY A 174 -9.71 -1.59 -0.58
N VAL A 175 -10.10 -0.63 -1.43
CA VAL A 175 -11.35 -0.66 -2.20
C VAL A 175 -11.05 -0.95 -3.68
N LYS A 176 -11.83 -1.85 -4.28
CA LYS A 176 -11.72 -2.13 -5.72
C LYS A 176 -12.05 -0.87 -6.51
N ASP A 177 -11.11 -0.44 -7.36
CA ASP A 177 -11.27 0.70 -8.25
C ASP A 177 -11.67 0.28 -9.66
N SER A 178 -10.94 -0.66 -10.24
CA SER A 178 -11.13 -1.08 -11.63
C SER A 178 -10.73 -2.55 -11.83
N GLU A 179 -11.30 -3.21 -12.83
CA GLU A 179 -10.91 -4.55 -13.24
C GLU A 179 -10.99 -4.73 -14.76
N LYS A 180 -10.16 -5.63 -15.29
CA LYS A 180 -10.15 -6.01 -16.69
C LYS A 180 -9.96 -7.52 -16.83
N THR A 181 -10.76 -8.15 -17.69
CA THR A 181 -10.58 -9.55 -18.04
C THR A 181 -9.26 -9.73 -18.79
N MET A 182 -8.48 -10.70 -18.36
CA MET A 182 -7.21 -11.12 -18.95
C MET A 182 -7.40 -12.52 -19.54
N LYS A 183 -6.73 -12.82 -20.63
CA LYS A 183 -6.81 -14.16 -21.24
C LYS A 183 -5.69 -15.02 -20.64
N GLY A 184 -5.94 -15.73 -19.53
CA GLY A 184 -5.10 -16.82 -19.01
C GLY A 184 -3.59 -16.68 -19.27
N ILE A 185 -3.04 -15.49 -19.06
CA ILE A 185 -1.67 -15.14 -19.41
C ILE A 185 -0.75 -15.68 -18.32
N VAL A 186 0.24 -16.48 -18.74
CA VAL A 186 1.37 -16.81 -17.88
C VAL A 186 2.37 -15.65 -17.91
N THR A 187 2.63 -15.06 -16.75
CA THR A 187 3.56 -13.95 -16.59
C THR A 187 4.93 -14.48 -16.17
N ASN A 188 5.91 -14.38 -17.06
CA ASN A 188 7.29 -14.71 -16.72
C ASN A 188 8.00 -13.47 -16.19
N LEU A 189 8.74 -13.61 -15.09
CA LEU A 189 9.49 -12.52 -14.47
C LEU A 189 10.92 -12.99 -14.13
N GLY A 190 11.92 -12.25 -14.62
CA GLY A 190 13.32 -12.53 -14.37
C GLY A 190 13.76 -12.04 -13.00
N LYS A 191 14.49 -12.84 -12.24
CA LYS A 191 14.95 -12.50 -10.88
C LYS A 191 15.68 -11.16 -10.75
N ASN A 192 16.38 -10.72 -11.80
CA ASN A 192 17.13 -9.46 -11.83
C ASN A 192 16.40 -8.37 -12.63
N LYS A 193 15.10 -8.51 -12.84
CA LYS A 193 14.29 -7.62 -13.68
C LYS A 193 13.19 -6.89 -12.91
N PHE A 194 13.33 -6.79 -11.60
CA PHE A 194 12.40 -6.08 -10.73
C PHE A 194 12.99 -4.71 -10.33
N SER A 195 12.17 -3.67 -10.37
CA SER A 195 12.56 -2.32 -9.99
C SER A 195 11.38 -1.49 -9.50
N PHE A 196 11.68 -0.42 -8.76
CA PHE A 196 10.75 0.70 -8.58
C PHE A 196 11.32 1.91 -9.35
N GLY A 197 10.54 2.37 -10.34
CA GLY A 197 11.03 3.12 -11.49
C GLY A 197 11.47 2.18 -12.62
N ASN A 198 11.65 2.73 -13.83
CA ASN A 198 12.14 1.96 -14.98
C ASN A 198 13.61 2.30 -15.25
N PRO A 199 14.57 1.38 -14.99
CA PRO A 199 16.00 1.65 -15.20
C PRO A 199 16.36 1.91 -16.66
N ASP A 200 15.64 1.32 -17.60
CA ASP A 200 15.87 1.47 -19.04
C ASP A 200 15.28 2.79 -19.59
N ASP A 201 14.43 3.46 -18.81
CA ASP A 201 13.72 4.66 -19.24
C ASP A 201 13.47 5.65 -18.09
N ARG A 202 14.55 6.08 -17.46
CA ARG A 202 14.56 6.92 -16.23
C ARG A 202 13.86 8.26 -16.37
N GLN A 203 13.78 8.78 -17.61
CA GLN A 203 13.07 10.03 -17.89
C GLN A 203 11.60 9.99 -17.43
N TYR A 204 11.02 8.81 -17.24
CA TYR A 204 9.66 8.59 -16.79
C TYR A 204 9.55 8.42 -15.26
N LEU A 205 10.43 9.06 -14.49
CA LEU A 205 10.24 9.25 -13.04
C LEU A 205 10.84 10.61 -12.62
N VAL A 206 10.25 11.69 -13.14
CA VAL A 206 10.66 13.08 -12.81
C VAL A 206 10.22 13.47 -11.40
N ALA A 207 9.07 12.96 -10.97
CA ALA A 207 8.52 13.21 -9.64
C ALA A 207 9.36 12.53 -8.55
N ASN A 208 9.28 13.05 -7.33
CA ASN A 208 9.75 12.35 -6.13
C ASN A 208 8.61 11.51 -5.58
N VAL A 209 8.87 10.23 -5.40
CA VAL A 209 7.92 9.27 -4.84
C VAL A 209 8.42 8.81 -3.49
N LYS A 210 7.68 9.08 -2.44
CA LYS A 210 7.82 8.43 -1.14
C LYS A 210 7.19 7.06 -1.25
N VAL A 211 7.86 6.00 -0.85
CA VAL A 211 7.36 4.62 -0.98
C VAL A 211 7.57 3.84 0.31
N SER A 212 6.61 2.98 0.65
CA SER A 212 6.70 2.05 1.77
C SER A 212 5.84 0.82 1.51
N GLU A 213 6.03 -0.21 2.34
CA GLU A 213 5.20 -1.43 2.32
C GLU A 213 5.20 -2.12 0.94
N LEU A 214 6.35 -2.19 0.27
CA LEU A 214 6.47 -2.82 -1.05
C LEU A 214 6.44 -4.35 -0.90
N ARG A 215 5.50 -5.00 -1.59
CA ARG A 215 5.24 -6.45 -1.50
C ARG A 215 5.03 -7.06 -2.86
N PHE A 216 5.59 -8.24 -3.03
CA PHE A 216 5.34 -9.10 -4.19
C PHE A 216 4.83 -10.45 -3.72
N TRP A 217 3.73 -10.90 -4.35
CA TRP A 217 3.05 -12.15 -4.05
C TRP A 217 3.01 -13.05 -5.28
N THR A 218 3.23 -14.33 -5.07
CA THR A 218 3.07 -15.37 -6.11
C THR A 218 1.66 -15.92 -6.20
N LYS A 219 0.70 -15.23 -5.57
CA LYS A 219 -0.73 -15.55 -5.54
C LYS A 219 -1.58 -14.30 -5.72
N ALA A 220 -2.82 -14.51 -6.13
CA ALA A 220 -3.87 -13.49 -6.03
C ALA A 220 -4.31 -13.35 -4.57
N ILE A 221 -4.10 -12.18 -3.97
CA ILE A 221 -4.58 -11.88 -2.62
C ILE A 221 -6.04 -11.43 -2.65
N THR A 222 -6.77 -11.75 -1.59
CA THR A 222 -8.20 -11.44 -1.48
C THR A 222 -8.45 -9.98 -1.09
N PRO A 223 -9.62 -9.40 -1.42
CA PRO A 223 -9.99 -8.04 -0.98
C PRO A 223 -9.90 -7.85 0.54
N THR A 224 -10.25 -8.88 1.31
CA THR A 224 -10.14 -8.85 2.78
C THR A 224 -8.69 -8.77 3.24
N GLN A 225 -7.78 -9.53 2.61
CA GLN A 225 -6.35 -9.44 2.90
C GLN A 225 -5.81 -8.04 2.57
N ILE A 226 -6.18 -7.48 1.41
CA ILE A 226 -5.77 -6.13 1.00
C ILE A 226 -6.23 -5.10 2.04
N LEU A 227 -7.51 -5.12 2.40
CA LEU A 227 -8.10 -4.14 3.34
C LEU A 227 -7.45 -4.23 4.73
N ASN A 228 -7.23 -5.45 5.23
CA ASN A 228 -6.70 -5.66 6.58
C ASN A 228 -5.19 -5.39 6.68
N ASN A 229 -4.47 -5.48 5.56
CA ASN A 229 -3.02 -5.44 5.55
C ASN A 229 -2.43 -4.16 4.91
N MET A 230 -3.23 -3.10 4.72
CA MET A 230 -2.75 -1.87 4.06
C MET A 230 -1.50 -1.27 4.69
N PHE A 231 -1.30 -1.42 6.00
CA PHE A 231 -0.22 -0.78 6.75
C PHE A 231 0.89 -1.72 7.21
N ASN A 232 0.63 -3.00 7.21
CA ASN A 232 1.58 -4.07 7.51
C ASN A 232 0.99 -5.41 7.11
N VAL A 233 1.82 -6.43 7.00
CA VAL A 233 1.41 -7.81 6.76
C VAL A 233 2.26 -8.77 7.60
N ASN A 234 1.71 -9.92 7.95
CA ASN A 234 2.53 -10.97 8.55
C ASN A 234 3.54 -11.48 7.49
N PRO A 235 4.87 -11.37 7.75
CA PRO A 235 5.90 -11.83 6.81
C PRO A 235 5.81 -13.30 6.40
N GLU A 236 5.17 -14.13 7.22
CA GLU A 236 4.96 -15.57 6.97
C GLU A 236 3.68 -15.86 6.19
N SER A 237 2.99 -14.83 5.66
CA SER A 237 1.76 -15.02 4.89
C SER A 237 1.99 -15.87 3.66
N ASP A 238 1.11 -16.85 3.45
CA ASP A 238 1.20 -17.78 2.31
C ASP A 238 1.15 -17.05 0.97
N GLY A 239 2.16 -17.29 0.13
CA GLY A 239 2.34 -16.66 -1.17
C GLY A 239 3.02 -15.28 -1.14
N LEU A 240 3.33 -14.73 0.04
CA LEU A 240 4.14 -13.52 0.14
C LEU A 240 5.61 -13.86 -0.19
N GLU A 241 6.05 -13.45 -1.35
CA GLU A 241 7.38 -13.80 -1.87
C GLU A 241 8.46 -12.81 -1.45
N ALA A 242 8.14 -11.53 -1.40
CA ALA A 242 9.03 -10.49 -0.93
C ALA A 242 8.27 -9.40 -0.20
N TYR A 243 8.87 -8.86 0.86
CA TYR A 243 8.31 -7.79 1.66
C TYR A 243 9.39 -6.83 2.15
N TRP A 244 9.41 -5.64 1.60
CA TRP A 244 10.27 -4.55 2.02
C TRP A 244 9.41 -3.44 2.64
N ARG A 245 9.60 -3.17 3.93
CA ARG A 245 8.89 -2.07 4.61
C ARG A 245 9.35 -0.73 4.11
N LEU A 246 10.63 -0.63 3.77
CA LEU A 246 11.30 0.61 3.37
C LEU A 246 11.24 1.67 4.49
N ASP A 247 11.51 1.26 5.73
CA ASP A 247 11.38 2.08 6.94
C ASP A 247 12.69 2.18 7.74
N GLU A 248 13.82 1.75 7.17
CA GLU A 248 15.14 1.71 7.79
C GLU A 248 15.63 3.11 8.27
N GLY A 249 15.26 4.17 7.54
CA GLY A 249 15.57 5.56 7.90
C GLY A 249 16.99 6.02 7.60
N GLU A 250 17.83 5.13 7.07
CA GLU A 250 19.21 5.39 6.63
C GLU A 250 19.72 4.29 5.69
N GLY A 251 20.80 4.56 4.97
CA GLY A 251 21.43 3.60 4.07
C GLY A 251 20.68 3.40 2.76
N ASN A 252 21.15 2.41 1.99
CA ASN A 252 20.73 2.11 0.63
C ASN A 252 20.30 0.65 0.44
N GLU A 253 20.24 -0.13 1.50
CA GLU A 253 19.80 -1.53 1.51
C GLU A 253 18.50 -1.65 2.30
N PHE A 254 17.56 -2.42 1.76
CA PHE A 254 16.24 -2.58 2.33
C PHE A 254 16.01 -4.05 2.67
N ARG A 255 15.61 -4.32 3.90
CA ARG A 255 15.43 -5.67 4.42
C ARG A 255 14.22 -6.36 3.82
N ASP A 256 14.41 -7.58 3.31
CA ASP A 256 13.31 -8.51 3.01
C ASP A 256 12.84 -9.17 4.31
N TYR A 257 11.63 -8.82 4.75
CA TYR A 257 11.06 -9.32 5.99
C TYR A 257 10.53 -10.75 5.89
N THR A 258 10.34 -11.30 4.67
CA THR A 258 9.96 -12.71 4.48
C THR A 258 11.08 -13.68 4.85
N GLY A 259 12.32 -13.23 4.82
CA GLY A 259 13.49 -14.09 5.04
C GLY A 259 13.83 -14.97 3.84
N HIS A 260 13.20 -14.79 2.67
CA HIS A 260 13.49 -15.56 1.46
C HIS A 260 14.80 -15.15 0.77
N GLY A 261 15.43 -14.07 1.22
CA GLY A 261 16.72 -13.61 0.71
C GLY A 261 16.62 -12.79 -0.58
N ASN A 262 15.48 -12.17 -0.83
CA ASN A 262 15.35 -11.20 -1.91
C ASN A 262 16.05 -9.89 -1.52
N LEU A 263 16.84 -9.35 -2.43
CA LEU A 263 17.59 -8.11 -2.18
C LEU A 263 16.82 -6.94 -2.75
N CYS A 264 16.83 -5.82 -2.03
CA CYS A 264 16.38 -4.53 -2.52
C CYS A 264 17.40 -3.46 -2.14
N THR A 265 17.86 -2.70 -3.13
CA THR A 265 18.82 -1.63 -2.94
C THR A 265 18.45 -0.40 -3.75
N SER A 266 18.81 0.77 -3.27
CA SER A 266 18.81 1.99 -4.08
C SER A 266 20.12 2.11 -4.85
N GLU A 267 20.08 2.80 -5.98
CA GLU A 267 21.23 2.93 -6.89
C GLU A 267 22.23 4.00 -6.46
N SER A 268 21.80 4.93 -5.61
CA SER A 268 22.61 6.03 -5.08
C SER A 268 22.19 6.34 -3.65
N ASP A 269 22.81 7.33 -3.03
CA ASP A 269 22.48 7.75 -1.68
C ASP A 269 20.99 8.08 -1.55
N THR A 270 20.35 7.36 -0.64
CA THR A 270 18.91 7.48 -0.41
C THR A 270 18.60 8.70 0.42
N ARG A 271 17.77 9.58 -0.12
CA ARG A 271 17.14 10.63 0.66
C ARG A 271 16.01 10.04 1.48
N TRP A 272 16.10 10.17 2.79
CA TRP A 272 15.10 9.71 3.74
C TRP A 272 14.26 10.88 4.27
N ILE A 273 12.95 10.67 4.36
CA ILE A 273 12.04 11.55 5.09
C ILE A 273 11.60 10.81 6.35
N LYS A 274 11.82 11.42 7.51
CA LYS A 274 11.54 10.84 8.82
C LYS A 274 10.22 11.38 9.39
N ASN A 275 9.66 10.66 10.37
CA ASN A 275 8.46 11.05 11.10
C ASN A 275 7.21 11.23 10.22
N ILE A 276 7.08 10.44 9.17
CA ILE A 276 5.91 10.45 8.30
C ILE A 276 4.78 9.64 8.92
N ILE A 277 3.60 10.22 8.97
CA ILE A 277 2.35 9.50 9.27
C ILE A 277 1.83 8.93 7.96
N ALA A 278 2.12 7.67 7.70
CA ALA A 278 1.66 6.98 6.49
C ALA A 278 0.20 6.52 6.67
N ASP A 279 -0.71 7.45 6.87
CA ASP A 279 -2.15 7.23 6.74
C ASP A 279 -2.60 7.61 5.31
N ASN A 280 -3.79 7.23 4.86
CA ASN A 280 -4.26 7.54 3.52
C ASN A 280 -4.87 8.96 3.46
N LYS A 281 -4.12 9.96 3.93
CA LYS A 281 -4.50 11.37 3.96
C LYS A 281 -3.43 12.20 3.29
N PRO A 282 -3.73 13.46 2.94
CA PRO A 282 -2.71 14.39 2.48
C PRO A 282 -1.54 14.44 3.46
N ASP A 283 -0.32 14.49 2.94
CA ASP A 283 0.88 14.67 3.76
C ASP A 283 0.70 15.94 4.59
N LYS A 284 0.62 15.77 5.89
CA LYS A 284 0.80 16.90 6.80
C LYS A 284 2.27 16.89 7.17
N ASP A 285 2.94 17.98 6.88
CA ASP A 285 4.21 18.25 7.54
C ASP A 285 3.94 18.10 9.03
N VAL A 286 4.56 17.10 9.66
CA VAL A 286 4.60 17.04 11.11
C VAL A 286 5.54 18.18 11.49
N GLU A 287 4.96 19.40 11.61
CA GLU A 287 5.67 20.49 12.23
C GLU A 287 6.20 19.96 13.55
N ASN A 288 7.51 20.05 13.67
CA ASN A 288 8.33 19.67 14.80
C ASN A 288 7.55 19.72 16.11
N VAL A 289 7.16 18.55 16.62
CA VAL A 289 6.79 18.42 18.01
C VAL A 289 8.13 18.25 18.74
N GLU A 290 8.67 19.40 19.20
CA GLU A 290 9.76 19.44 20.17
C GLU A 290 9.37 18.70 21.46
#